data_d8d68d04fb12008789e8609d5cb29041
#
_entry.id   d8d68d04fb12008789e8609d5cb29041
#
_cell.length_a   1.000
_cell.length_b   1.000
_cell.length_c   1.000
_cell.angle_alpha   90.00
_cell.angle_beta   90.00
_cell.angle_gamma   90.00
#
_symmetry.space_group_name_H-M   'P 1'
#
loop_
_entity.id
_entity.type
_entity.pdbx_description
1 polymer ?
#
loop_
_entity_poly.entity_id
_entity_poly.type
_entity_poly.pdbx_seq_one_letter_code
_entity_poly.pdbx_strand_id
1 'polypeptide(L)'
;MTRKLCSDPGVAFITGPRTEPMLWRRRIEPFTRPLVYAFFRFRRGLTLGVRAVVTDGEGRVLLLQHTYVHGWYLPGGGVERGETAETAVVRELAEEAGVRALSRPRLVSAHSNEILHPGDHVLVYRVEAWETCASNAAGEIHEVGWFHPHELPEETTRATRRRIVEALHGEESDPMW
;
A
#
# COMPACT_ATOMS: atom_id res chain seq x y z
N MET A 1 -12.31 -7.77 -56.25
CA MET A 1 -12.31 -8.38 -54.90
C MET A 1 -12.63 -7.31 -53.91
N THR A 2 -13.90 -7.19 -53.51
CA THR A 2 -14.44 -6.10 -52.72
C THR A 2 -14.50 -6.58 -51.25
N ARG A 3 -13.76 -5.91 -50.32
CA ARG A 3 -13.83 -6.16 -48.90
C ARG A 3 -15.12 -5.55 -48.35
N LYS A 4 -16.03 -6.39 -47.83
CA LYS A 4 -17.17 -6.00 -47.01
C LYS A 4 -16.66 -5.45 -45.68
N LEU A 5 -16.98 -4.18 -45.39
CA LEU A 5 -16.90 -3.62 -44.04
C LEU A 5 -18.02 -4.24 -43.20
N CYS A 6 -17.64 -4.81 -42.05
CA CYS A 6 -18.55 -5.28 -41.02
C CYS A 6 -19.08 -4.04 -40.26
N SER A 7 -20.37 -3.79 -40.38
CA SER A 7 -21.08 -2.74 -39.62
C SER A 7 -21.28 -3.21 -38.18
N ASP A 8 -20.70 -2.49 -37.23
CA ASP A 8 -20.93 -2.65 -35.79
C ASP A 8 -22.40 -2.31 -35.45
N PRO A 9 -23.12 -3.15 -34.74
CA PRO A 9 -24.43 -2.79 -34.21
C PRO A 9 -24.28 -1.79 -33.07
N GLY A 10 -24.85 -0.60 -33.24
CA GLY A 10 -24.75 0.54 -32.35
C GLY A 10 -25.05 0.22 -30.89
N VAL A 11 -24.15 0.68 -30.04
CA VAL A 11 -24.36 0.80 -28.58
C VAL A 11 -25.50 1.82 -28.38
N ALA A 12 -26.70 1.35 -28.04
CA ALA A 12 -27.82 2.21 -27.66
C ALA A 12 -27.49 2.87 -26.32
N PHE A 13 -27.14 4.16 -26.34
CA PHE A 13 -27.10 4.96 -25.13
C PHE A 13 -28.52 5.07 -24.57
N ILE A 14 -28.76 4.40 -23.44
CA ILE A 14 -30.00 4.58 -22.67
C ILE A 14 -29.95 5.98 -22.07
N THR A 15 -30.51 6.96 -22.76
CA THR A 15 -30.78 8.28 -22.20
C THR A 15 -32.01 8.17 -21.31
N GLY A 16 -31.77 7.84 -20.01
CA GLY A 16 -32.79 8.02 -18.99
C GLY A 16 -33.19 9.50 -18.88
N PRO A 17 -34.37 9.82 -18.35
CA PRO A 17 -34.84 11.20 -18.22
C PRO A 17 -33.78 11.97 -17.43
N ARG A 18 -33.22 13.07 -18.03
CA ARG A 18 -32.37 14.03 -17.32
C ARG A 18 -33.26 14.72 -16.29
N THR A 19 -33.25 14.20 -15.07
CA THR A 19 -33.80 14.95 -13.94
C THR A 19 -32.89 16.18 -13.78
N GLU A 20 -33.43 17.35 -14.09
CA GLU A 20 -32.81 18.66 -13.81
C GLU A 20 -32.26 18.62 -12.38
N PRO A 21 -30.98 18.89 -12.15
CA PRO A 21 -30.44 18.92 -10.78
C PRO A 21 -31.20 20.03 -10.05
N MET A 22 -31.94 19.65 -8.99
CA MET A 22 -32.72 20.58 -8.17
C MET A 22 -31.81 21.77 -7.79
N LEU A 23 -32.11 22.95 -8.32
CA LEU A 23 -31.32 24.19 -8.19
C LEU A 23 -31.00 24.56 -6.73
N TRP A 24 -31.86 24.14 -5.79
CA TRP A 24 -31.64 24.32 -4.36
C TRP A 24 -30.46 23.50 -3.83
N ARG A 25 -30.17 22.29 -4.37
CA ARG A 25 -28.99 21.49 -4.01
C ARG A 25 -27.69 22.25 -4.27
N ARG A 26 -27.59 22.93 -5.39
CA ARG A 26 -26.41 23.77 -5.72
C ARG A 26 -26.18 24.92 -4.73
N ARG A 27 -27.23 25.44 -4.12
CA ARG A 27 -27.14 26.55 -3.14
C ARG A 27 -26.70 26.08 -1.76
N ILE A 28 -27.11 24.90 -1.31
CA ILE A 28 -26.80 24.40 0.04
C ILE A 28 -25.57 23.47 0.07
N GLU A 29 -25.18 22.89 -1.08
CA GLU A 29 -24.04 21.98 -1.22
C GLU A 29 -22.73 22.56 -0.66
N PRO A 30 -22.37 23.84 -0.86
CA PRO A 30 -21.15 24.42 -0.28
C PRO A 30 -21.12 24.39 1.25
N PHE A 31 -22.28 24.47 1.91
CA PHE A 31 -22.41 24.49 3.37
C PHE A 31 -22.58 23.09 3.97
N THR A 32 -23.26 22.20 3.26
CA THR A 32 -23.49 20.82 3.75
C THR A 32 -22.29 19.91 3.46
N ARG A 33 -21.56 20.17 2.40
CA ARG A 33 -20.40 19.39 1.98
C ARG A 33 -19.33 19.22 3.06
N PRO A 34 -18.83 20.30 3.73
CA PRO A 34 -17.84 20.15 4.78
C PRO A 34 -18.37 19.37 5.99
N LEU A 35 -19.65 19.52 6.33
CA LEU A 35 -20.25 18.79 7.45
C LEU A 35 -20.40 17.29 7.13
N VAL A 36 -20.84 16.98 5.92
CA VAL A 36 -20.93 15.59 5.42
C VAL A 36 -19.56 14.94 5.36
N TYR A 37 -18.52 15.65 4.86
CA TYR A 37 -17.16 15.15 4.86
C TYR A 37 -16.59 14.96 6.27
N ALA A 38 -16.85 15.88 7.21
CA ALA A 38 -16.44 15.74 8.60
C ALA A 38 -17.11 14.53 9.25
N PHE A 39 -18.41 14.32 9.00
CA PHE A 39 -19.17 13.16 9.49
C PHE A 39 -18.62 11.85 8.94
N PHE A 40 -18.39 11.75 7.62
CA PHE A 40 -17.81 10.54 7.04
C PHE A 40 -16.37 10.30 7.48
N ARG A 41 -15.56 11.33 7.68
CA ARG A 41 -14.20 11.22 8.21
C ARG A 41 -14.20 10.71 9.65
N PHE A 42 -15.20 11.06 10.44
CA PHE A 42 -15.35 10.57 11.81
C PHE A 42 -15.86 9.13 11.88
N ARG A 43 -16.81 8.76 10.99
CA ARG A 43 -17.40 7.40 10.97
C ARG A 43 -16.61 6.38 10.16
N ARG A 44 -15.78 6.82 9.22
CA ARG A 44 -14.93 5.97 8.38
C ARG A 44 -13.46 6.26 8.63
N GLY A 45 -13.07 6.30 9.92
CA GLY A 45 -11.66 6.39 10.30
C GLY A 45 -10.92 5.16 9.78
N LEU A 46 -10.27 5.30 8.62
CA LEU A 46 -9.39 4.29 8.06
C LEU A 46 -7.95 4.75 8.29
N THR A 47 -7.09 3.82 8.66
CA THR A 47 -5.65 3.99 8.62
C THR A 47 -5.08 3.24 7.42
N LEU A 48 -3.99 3.75 6.90
CA LEU A 48 -3.29 3.16 5.76
C LEU A 48 -1.82 3.01 6.12
N GLY A 49 -1.35 1.77 6.08
CA GLY A 49 0.05 1.44 6.23
C GLY A 49 0.69 1.01 4.92
N VAL A 50 2.00 1.06 4.88
CA VAL A 50 2.82 0.56 3.77
C VAL A 50 3.88 -0.40 4.29
N ARG A 51 4.20 -1.43 3.50
CA ARG A 51 5.30 -2.35 3.74
C ARG A 51 6.08 -2.57 2.45
N ALA A 52 7.40 -2.70 2.56
CA ALA A 52 8.26 -2.92 1.41
C ALA A 52 8.92 -4.29 1.45
N VAL A 53 8.83 -5.02 0.34
CA VAL A 53 9.69 -6.17 0.04
C VAL A 53 10.85 -5.65 -0.79
N VAL A 54 12.02 -5.52 -0.16
CA VAL A 54 13.26 -5.08 -0.79
C VAL A 54 14.14 -6.30 -0.99
N THR A 55 14.68 -6.47 -2.20
CA THR A 55 15.60 -7.56 -2.50
C THR A 55 16.98 -7.04 -2.88
N ASP A 56 18.02 -7.73 -2.46
CA ASP A 56 19.40 -7.46 -2.89
C ASP A 56 19.78 -8.26 -4.14
N GLY A 57 21.03 -8.09 -4.59
CA GLY A 57 21.58 -8.80 -5.75
C GLY A 57 21.71 -10.32 -5.57
N GLU A 58 21.63 -10.83 -4.34
CA GLU A 58 21.66 -12.27 -4.01
C GLU A 58 20.26 -12.85 -3.78
N GLY A 59 19.19 -12.03 -3.97
CA GLY A 59 17.80 -12.44 -3.77
C GLY A 59 17.41 -12.54 -2.30
N ARG A 60 18.19 -11.97 -1.37
CA ARG A 60 17.82 -11.88 0.05
C ARG A 60 16.83 -10.75 0.24
N VAL A 61 15.95 -10.89 1.22
CA VAL A 61 14.92 -9.91 1.59
C VAL A 61 15.36 -9.17 2.84
N LEU A 62 15.15 -7.86 2.84
CA LEU A 62 15.39 -6.98 3.98
C LEU A 62 14.28 -7.13 5.01
N LEU A 63 14.66 -7.42 6.25
CA LEU A 63 13.78 -7.41 7.42
C LEU A 63 14.38 -6.56 8.52
N LEU A 64 13.53 -6.16 9.46
CA LEU A 64 13.92 -5.42 10.64
C LEU A 64 13.20 -5.91 11.89
N GLN A 65 13.83 -5.66 13.04
CA GLN A 65 13.22 -5.81 14.36
C GLN A 65 13.02 -4.44 14.97
N HIS A 66 11.84 -4.20 15.54
CA HIS A 66 11.59 -3.01 16.35
C HIS A 66 12.04 -3.22 17.81
N THR A 67 12.33 -2.13 18.51
CA THR A 67 12.71 -2.19 19.93
C THR A 67 11.53 -2.50 20.86
N TYR A 68 10.30 -2.23 20.41
CA TYR A 68 9.06 -2.29 21.22
C TYR A 68 8.14 -3.47 20.87
N VAL A 69 8.44 -4.23 19.79
CA VAL A 69 7.66 -5.40 19.40
C VAL A 69 8.59 -6.53 18.97
N HIS A 70 8.28 -7.75 19.42
CA HIS A 70 9.09 -8.93 19.12
C HIS A 70 8.84 -9.49 17.72
N GLY A 71 9.89 -9.92 17.05
CA GLY A 71 9.84 -10.57 15.75
C GLY A 71 10.44 -9.75 14.61
N TRP A 72 10.53 -10.39 13.43
CA TRP A 72 11.02 -9.79 12.20
C TRP A 72 9.88 -9.37 11.28
N TYR A 73 9.98 -8.16 10.76
CA TYR A 73 8.96 -7.49 9.97
C TYR A 73 9.54 -6.95 8.66
N LEU A 74 8.67 -6.74 7.69
CA LEU A 74 8.99 -5.91 6.53
C LEU A 74 9.11 -4.43 6.97
N PRO A 75 10.08 -3.67 6.46
CA PRO A 75 10.18 -2.23 6.70
C PRO A 75 8.93 -1.50 6.19
N GLY A 76 8.55 -0.43 6.89
CA GLY A 76 7.42 0.43 6.54
C GLY A 76 6.54 0.79 7.72
N GLY A 77 5.74 1.82 7.55
CA GLY A 77 4.91 2.43 8.60
C GLY A 77 3.61 3.02 8.09
N GLY A 78 3.12 4.03 8.77
CA GLY A 78 1.87 4.71 8.42
C GLY A 78 2.02 5.69 7.26
N VAL A 79 0.96 5.83 6.46
CA VAL A 79 0.87 6.91 5.48
C VAL A 79 0.40 8.18 6.20
N GLU A 80 1.19 9.24 6.14
CA GLU A 80 0.90 10.51 6.77
C GLU A 80 -0.08 11.38 5.94
N ARG A 81 -0.62 12.40 6.58
CA ARG A 81 -1.50 13.34 5.87
C ARG A 81 -0.72 14.15 4.84
N GLY A 82 -1.22 14.13 3.61
CA GLY A 82 -0.64 14.91 2.52
C GLY A 82 0.45 14.21 1.74
N GLU A 83 0.86 13.00 2.15
CA GLU A 83 1.76 12.17 1.35
C GLU A 83 1.01 11.07 0.57
N THR A 84 1.64 10.55 -0.46
CA THR A 84 1.16 9.36 -1.17
C THR A 84 1.70 8.10 -0.50
N ALA A 85 1.05 6.96 -0.68
CA ALA A 85 1.56 5.69 -0.17
C ALA A 85 2.95 5.33 -0.75
N GLU A 86 3.25 5.73 -2.00
CA GLU A 86 4.58 5.57 -2.59
C GLU A 86 5.63 6.45 -1.88
N THR A 87 5.28 7.68 -1.52
CA THR A 87 6.17 8.56 -0.77
C THR A 87 6.42 8.01 0.62
N ALA A 88 5.36 7.52 1.28
CA ALA A 88 5.46 6.91 2.60
C ALA A 88 6.42 5.72 2.61
N VAL A 89 6.28 4.77 1.69
CA VAL A 89 7.16 3.60 1.66
C VAL A 89 8.63 3.96 1.39
N VAL A 90 8.89 4.99 0.57
CA VAL A 90 10.25 5.48 0.32
C VAL A 90 10.83 6.16 1.56
N ARG A 91 10.02 6.97 2.26
CA ARG A 91 10.42 7.63 3.51
C ARG A 91 10.75 6.59 4.59
N GLU A 92 9.86 5.65 4.84
CA GLU A 92 10.03 4.60 5.85
C GLU A 92 11.27 3.74 5.59
N LEU A 93 11.52 3.36 4.32
CA LEU A 93 12.73 2.62 3.95
C LEU A 93 14.02 3.39 4.28
N ALA A 94 14.03 4.69 4.03
CA ALA A 94 15.18 5.52 4.34
C ALA A 94 15.37 5.68 5.86
N GLU A 95 14.28 5.93 6.58
CA GLU A 95 14.29 6.17 8.02
C GLU A 95 14.65 4.91 8.80
N GLU A 96 13.95 3.80 8.57
CA GLU A 96 14.09 2.56 9.34
C GLU A 96 15.28 1.72 8.90
N ALA A 97 15.49 1.56 7.61
CA ALA A 97 16.44 0.58 7.06
C ALA A 97 17.68 1.20 6.38
N GLY A 98 17.76 2.52 6.26
CA GLY A 98 18.85 3.18 5.55
C GLY A 98 18.90 2.79 4.06
N VAL A 99 17.74 2.60 3.45
CA VAL A 99 17.58 2.20 2.04
C VAL A 99 16.86 3.30 1.27
N ARG A 100 17.50 3.83 0.24
CA ARG A 100 16.91 4.78 -0.71
C ARG A 100 16.55 4.09 -2.00
N ALA A 101 15.26 4.08 -2.36
CA ALA A 101 14.79 3.56 -3.63
C ALA A 101 15.31 4.41 -4.82
N LEU A 102 15.88 3.76 -5.82
CA LEU A 102 16.38 4.39 -7.06
C LEU A 102 15.37 4.32 -8.21
N SER A 103 14.32 3.54 -8.04
CA SER A 103 13.21 3.45 -8.99
C SER A 103 11.88 3.52 -8.24
N ARG A 104 10.80 3.78 -8.99
CA ARG A 104 9.44 3.82 -8.43
C ARG A 104 9.08 2.48 -7.79
N PRO A 105 8.69 2.44 -6.50
CA PRO A 105 8.18 1.23 -5.86
C PRO A 105 6.96 0.67 -6.61
N ARG A 106 6.94 -0.64 -6.82
CA ARG A 106 5.83 -1.32 -7.50
C ARG A 106 4.84 -1.85 -6.48
N LEU A 107 3.59 -1.38 -6.53
CA LEU A 107 2.52 -1.94 -5.71
C LEU A 107 2.29 -3.41 -6.08
N VAL A 108 2.34 -4.28 -5.09
CA VAL A 108 2.11 -5.73 -5.23
C VAL A 108 0.68 -6.08 -4.84
N SER A 109 0.27 -5.67 -3.65
CA SER A 109 -1.01 -6.07 -3.06
C SER A 109 -1.51 -5.06 -2.03
N ALA A 110 -2.79 -5.19 -1.67
CA ALA A 110 -3.45 -4.41 -0.64
C ALA A 110 -4.25 -5.37 0.26
N HIS A 111 -4.13 -5.20 1.56
CA HIS A 111 -4.72 -6.10 2.56
C HIS A 111 -5.51 -5.33 3.60
N SER A 112 -6.61 -5.92 4.06
CA SER A 112 -7.31 -5.46 5.25
C SER A 112 -6.65 -6.05 6.49
N ASN A 113 -6.31 -5.21 7.46
CA ASN A 113 -5.78 -5.63 8.76
C ASN A 113 -6.86 -5.58 9.86
N GLU A 114 -8.11 -5.69 9.46
CA GLU A 114 -9.31 -5.53 10.30
C GLU A 114 -9.30 -6.40 11.56
N ILE A 115 -8.68 -7.60 11.50
CA ILE A 115 -8.66 -8.55 12.62
C ILE A 115 -7.78 -8.04 13.76
N LEU A 116 -6.62 -7.44 13.44
CA LEU A 116 -5.68 -6.93 14.45
C LEU A 116 -5.93 -5.46 14.78
N HIS A 117 -6.25 -4.69 13.76
CA HIS A 117 -6.47 -3.24 13.86
C HIS A 117 -7.69 -2.85 13.01
N PRO A 118 -8.89 -2.71 13.64
CA PRO A 118 -10.10 -2.34 12.93
C PRO A 118 -9.97 -1.04 12.12
N GLY A 119 -10.33 -1.12 10.83
CA GLY A 119 -10.22 -0.01 9.89
C GLY A 119 -8.82 0.19 9.29
N ASP A 120 -7.86 -0.69 9.57
CA ASP A 120 -6.51 -0.58 9.01
C ASP A 120 -6.36 -1.35 7.70
N HIS A 121 -5.62 -0.76 6.76
CA HIS A 121 -5.24 -1.36 5.48
C HIS A 121 -3.75 -1.22 5.25
N VAL A 122 -3.14 -2.26 4.68
CA VAL A 122 -1.70 -2.29 4.42
C VAL A 122 -1.45 -2.52 2.94
N LEU A 123 -0.68 -1.64 2.32
CA LEU A 123 -0.20 -1.76 0.95
C LEU A 123 1.20 -2.36 0.95
N VAL A 124 1.42 -3.37 0.13
CA VAL A 124 2.73 -4.02 -0.03
C VAL A 124 3.37 -3.56 -1.33
N TYR A 125 4.57 -3.02 -1.23
CA TYR A 125 5.37 -2.57 -2.35
C TYR A 125 6.60 -3.45 -2.54
N ARG A 126 7.03 -3.61 -3.78
CA ARG A 126 8.32 -4.22 -4.13
C ARG A 126 9.30 -3.14 -4.59
N VAL A 127 10.54 -3.23 -4.07
CA VAL A 127 11.65 -2.33 -4.42
C VAL A 127 12.83 -3.18 -4.85
N GLU A 128 13.26 -3.01 -6.12
CA GLU A 128 14.33 -3.80 -6.72
C GLU A 128 15.60 -3.00 -6.92
N ALA A 129 15.48 -1.70 -7.19
CA ALA A 129 16.63 -0.81 -7.39
C ALA A 129 16.73 0.16 -6.21
N TRP A 130 17.82 0.09 -5.49
CA TRP A 130 18.05 0.87 -4.28
C TRP A 130 19.55 1.06 -4.00
N GLU A 131 19.86 1.98 -3.11
CA GLU A 131 21.20 2.21 -2.57
C GLU A 131 21.13 2.45 -1.07
N THR A 132 22.26 2.31 -0.38
CA THR A 132 22.33 2.62 1.06
C THR A 132 22.34 4.12 1.30
N CYS A 133 21.66 4.56 2.36
CA CYS A 133 21.67 5.94 2.84
C CYS A 133 21.78 5.97 4.37
N ALA A 134 21.89 7.16 4.95
CA ALA A 134 21.85 7.31 6.39
C ALA A 134 20.43 7.01 6.91
N SER A 135 20.34 6.15 7.94
CA SER A 135 19.09 5.88 8.67
C SER A 135 18.92 6.89 9.81
N ASN A 136 17.69 7.27 10.07
CA ASN A 136 17.30 8.12 11.21
C ASN A 136 16.48 7.35 12.26
N ALA A 137 16.50 6.03 12.24
CA ALA A 137 15.70 5.14 13.11
C ALA A 137 16.16 5.15 14.60
N ALA A 138 16.67 6.28 15.08
CA ALA A 138 17.27 6.40 16.42
C ALA A 138 16.32 5.88 17.53
N GLY A 139 16.57 4.63 17.98
CA GLY A 139 15.88 4.00 19.10
C GLY A 139 14.62 3.22 18.77
N GLU A 140 14.12 3.23 17.54
CA GLU A 140 12.92 2.49 17.12
C GLU A 140 13.25 1.12 16.54
N ILE A 141 14.35 1.03 15.80
CA ILE A 141 14.82 -0.20 15.18
C ILE A 141 15.94 -0.80 16.00
N HIS A 142 15.78 -2.07 16.38
CA HIS A 142 16.76 -2.84 17.12
C HIS A 142 17.82 -3.44 16.17
N GLU A 143 17.37 -4.03 15.08
CA GLU A 143 18.24 -4.73 14.13
C GLU A 143 17.65 -4.68 12.71
N VAL A 144 18.54 -4.66 11.71
CA VAL A 144 18.20 -4.76 10.28
C VAL A 144 19.04 -5.89 9.69
N GLY A 145 18.40 -6.80 8.95
CA GLY A 145 19.08 -7.97 8.38
C GLY A 145 18.59 -8.35 7.00
N TRP A 146 19.47 -9.03 6.24
CA TRP A 146 19.17 -9.60 4.93
C TRP A 146 19.09 -11.11 5.01
N PHE A 147 17.97 -11.70 4.60
CA PHE A 147 17.70 -13.12 4.75
C PHE A 147 17.21 -13.74 3.46
N HIS A 148 17.66 -14.95 3.16
CA HIS A 148 17.07 -15.72 2.05
C HIS A 148 15.61 -16.06 2.35
N PRO A 149 14.69 -15.95 1.37
CA PRO A 149 13.26 -16.23 1.58
C PRO A 149 12.95 -17.61 2.16
N HIS A 150 13.82 -18.59 1.96
CA HIS A 150 13.68 -19.95 2.49
C HIS A 150 14.39 -20.15 3.85
N GLU A 151 15.18 -19.17 4.32
CA GLU A 151 15.94 -19.18 5.58
C GLU A 151 15.60 -18.00 6.46
N LEU A 152 14.33 -17.60 6.50
CA LEU A 152 13.88 -16.50 7.35
C LEU A 152 14.00 -16.87 8.84
N PRO A 153 14.39 -15.92 9.72
CA PRO A 153 14.42 -16.15 11.15
C PRO A 153 13.13 -16.77 11.69
N GLU A 154 13.23 -17.62 12.70
CA GLU A 154 12.07 -18.32 13.27
C GLU A 154 10.97 -17.36 13.73
N GLU A 155 11.38 -16.24 14.30
CA GLU A 155 10.51 -15.18 14.82
C GLU A 155 9.89 -14.27 13.74
N THR A 156 10.13 -14.55 12.45
CA THR A 156 9.48 -13.82 11.36
C THR A 156 7.97 -14.08 11.38
N THR A 157 7.17 -13.00 11.41
CA THR A 157 5.71 -13.13 11.51
C THR A 157 5.10 -13.87 10.31
N ARG A 158 3.96 -14.52 10.53
CA ARG A 158 3.24 -15.22 9.46
C ARG A 158 2.84 -14.28 8.32
N ALA A 159 2.40 -13.09 8.65
CA ALA A 159 2.04 -12.08 7.67
C ALA A 159 3.26 -11.70 6.82
N THR A 160 4.40 -11.39 7.44
CA THR A 160 5.66 -11.09 6.76
C THR A 160 6.05 -12.22 5.78
N ARG A 161 6.03 -13.48 6.23
CA ARG A 161 6.35 -14.64 5.38
C ARG A 161 5.44 -14.74 4.15
N ARG A 162 4.12 -14.57 4.34
CA ARG A 162 3.15 -14.60 3.23
C ARG A 162 3.39 -13.48 2.23
N ARG A 163 3.58 -12.25 2.70
CA ARG A 163 3.82 -11.09 1.82
C ARG A 163 5.10 -11.21 1.01
N ILE A 164 6.16 -11.82 1.57
CA ILE A 164 7.39 -12.12 0.84
C ILE A 164 7.11 -13.08 -0.32
N VAL A 165 6.42 -14.19 -0.05
CA VAL A 165 6.10 -15.20 -1.07
C VAL A 165 5.24 -14.59 -2.19
N GLU A 166 4.18 -13.86 -1.85
CA GLU A 166 3.31 -13.18 -2.81
C GLU A 166 4.08 -12.17 -3.67
N ALA A 167 4.96 -11.38 -3.06
CA ALA A 167 5.73 -10.38 -3.78
C ALA A 167 6.78 -10.97 -4.72
N LEU A 168 7.40 -12.09 -4.35
CA LEU A 168 8.49 -12.71 -5.11
C LEU A 168 7.99 -13.67 -6.18
N HIS A 169 6.94 -14.43 -5.90
CA HIS A 169 6.45 -15.50 -6.80
C HIS A 169 5.18 -15.11 -7.55
N GLY A 170 4.54 -13.98 -7.23
CA GLY A 170 3.31 -13.55 -7.89
C GLY A 170 2.12 -14.44 -7.55
N GLU A 171 2.14 -15.08 -6.39
CA GLU A 171 1.02 -15.87 -5.90
C GLU A 171 -0.20 -14.98 -5.66
N GLU A 172 -1.40 -15.58 -5.75
CA GLU A 172 -2.64 -14.88 -5.43
C GLU A 172 -2.61 -14.41 -3.98
N SER A 173 -2.81 -13.10 -3.76
CA SER A 173 -2.72 -12.50 -2.44
C SER A 173 -4.01 -12.71 -1.65
N ASP A 174 -3.88 -13.14 -0.39
CA ASP A 174 -4.97 -13.13 0.57
C ASP A 174 -5.41 -11.68 0.82
N PRO A 175 -6.69 -11.31 0.69
CA PRO A 175 -7.15 -9.95 0.97
C PRO A 175 -6.99 -9.55 2.45
N MET A 176 -6.73 -10.51 3.36
CA MET A 176 -6.44 -10.25 4.77
C MET A 176 -4.94 -10.24 5.05
N TRP A 177 -4.53 -9.37 5.99
CA TRP A 177 -3.13 -9.23 6.42
C TRP A 177 -2.55 -10.46 7.11
#